data_65b30e8a95957f20f88528d7e4cae3ed
#
_entry.id   65b30e8a95957f20f88528d7e4cae3ed
#
_cell.length_a   1.000
_cell.length_b   1.000
_cell.length_c   1.000
_cell.angle_alpha   90.00
_cell.angle_beta   90.00
_cell.angle_gamma   90.00
#
_symmetry.space_group_name_H-M   'P 1'
#
loop_
_entity.id
_entity.type
_entity.pdbx_description
1 polymer ?
#
loop_
_entity_poly.entity_id
_entity_poly.type
_entity_poly.pdbx_seq_one_letter_code
_entity_poly.pdbx_strand_id
1 'polypeptide(L)'
;MSETATRRGKRRGGRNTALARDAQPAQDLRRTQNLRLPVIGQDKAMAIHNGALRILEEVGVKIDDEATRKDLLENHGCCADEDGYIQIPAERVSDALSTIPDRVLLHNRDGKQVVDTRSDTAAYCAGHNCVNVLDHRTGELRPGVLQDLANTAKVCEALPHLDVACSLGYPTDVPAEEEARSSVNAMMDNTIKPIAFTAHDEIKAQAIWQSMAERVGGWQALGDTPCGLDLTGPVSPLKLGDELCRRLQLGARNNLPVVCYPAIFPGMAGPITMAGVLAQSAAETLAGGVIHQIAAPG
;
A
#
# COMPACT_ATOMS: atom_id res chain seq x y z
N MET A 1 64.87 31.09 -29.81
CA MET A 1 65.37 29.76 -29.37
C MET A 1 64.76 29.44 -28.00
N SER A 2 63.73 28.70 -27.96
CA SER A 2 63.28 27.91 -26.77
C SER A 2 62.10 27.04 -27.21
N GLU A 3 62.36 25.76 -27.29
CA GLU A 3 61.40 24.70 -27.59
C GLU A 3 60.44 24.50 -26.43
N THR A 4 59.16 24.56 -26.70
CA THR A 4 58.10 24.13 -25.76
C THR A 4 57.63 22.77 -26.16
N ALA A 5 58.05 21.77 -25.40
CA ALA A 5 57.68 20.38 -25.59
C ALA A 5 56.24 20.14 -25.14
N THR A 6 55.43 19.73 -26.06
CA THR A 6 54.01 19.32 -25.84
C THR A 6 53.98 17.92 -25.17
N ARG A 7 53.64 17.84 -23.91
CA ARG A 7 53.36 16.56 -23.22
C ARG A 7 51.99 16.02 -23.59
N ARG A 8 51.95 15.05 -24.49
CA ARG A 8 50.77 14.18 -24.74
C ARG A 8 50.51 13.32 -23.54
N GLY A 9 49.44 13.63 -22.79
CA GLY A 9 48.90 12.77 -21.71
C GLY A 9 48.35 11.47 -22.29
N LYS A 10 48.98 10.35 -21.95
CA LYS A 10 48.45 9.01 -22.17
C LYS A 10 47.13 8.85 -21.39
N ARG A 11 46.00 8.77 -22.09
CA ARG A 11 44.74 8.26 -21.53
C ARG A 11 44.97 6.82 -21.08
N ARG A 12 45.03 6.61 -19.77
CA ARG A 12 44.88 5.27 -19.16
C ARG A 12 43.46 4.79 -19.43
N GLY A 13 43.34 3.84 -20.34
CA GLY A 13 42.11 3.05 -20.49
C GLY A 13 41.86 2.34 -19.19
N GLY A 14 40.82 2.77 -18.47
CA GLY A 14 40.31 2.04 -17.32
C GLY A 14 39.78 0.70 -17.82
N ARG A 15 40.47 -0.36 -17.48
CA ARG A 15 39.89 -1.71 -17.52
C ARG A 15 38.67 -1.72 -16.62
N ASN A 16 37.48 -1.65 -17.20
CA ASN A 16 36.30 -2.21 -16.59
C ASN A 16 36.47 -3.73 -16.53
N THR A 17 37.28 -4.20 -15.63
CA THR A 17 37.15 -5.56 -15.11
C THR A 17 35.85 -5.51 -14.29
N ALA A 18 34.74 -5.87 -14.93
CA ALA A 18 33.60 -6.36 -14.21
C ALA A 18 34.12 -7.42 -13.24
N LEU A 19 34.16 -7.05 -11.97
CA LEU A 19 34.25 -8.02 -10.90
C LEU A 19 32.99 -8.88 -11.02
N ALA A 20 33.10 -9.97 -11.78
CA ALA A 20 32.28 -11.13 -11.52
C ALA A 20 32.70 -11.57 -10.10
N ARG A 21 32.13 -10.91 -9.09
CA ARG A 21 32.03 -11.48 -7.79
C ARG A 21 31.17 -12.70 -7.99
N ASP A 22 31.76 -13.89 -7.75
CA ASP A 22 30.99 -15.06 -7.38
C ASP A 22 30.10 -14.59 -6.24
N ALA A 23 28.88 -14.19 -6.59
CA ALA A 23 27.88 -13.82 -5.63
C ALA A 23 27.52 -15.13 -4.94
N GLN A 24 28.17 -15.42 -3.83
CA GLN A 24 27.58 -16.29 -2.84
C GLN A 24 26.14 -15.81 -2.69
N PRO A 25 25.14 -16.72 -2.76
CA PRO A 25 23.76 -16.32 -2.56
C PRO A 25 23.73 -15.49 -1.30
N ALA A 26 23.30 -14.24 -1.42
CA ALA A 26 23.25 -13.31 -0.29
C ALA A 26 22.52 -14.06 0.82
N GLN A 27 23.21 -14.34 1.92
CA GLN A 27 22.56 -14.91 3.08
C GLN A 27 21.40 -13.99 3.38
N ASP A 28 20.21 -14.56 3.44
CA ASP A 28 19.02 -13.78 3.76
C ASP A 28 19.14 -13.31 5.22
N LEU A 29 19.82 -12.18 5.38
CA LEU A 29 20.08 -11.58 6.69
C LEU A 29 18.79 -11.25 7.45
N ARG A 30 17.66 -11.21 6.73
CA ARG A 30 16.33 -11.00 7.32
C ARG A 30 15.93 -12.15 8.23
N ARG A 31 16.41 -13.37 7.98
CA ARG A 31 16.11 -14.56 8.79
C ARG A 31 16.83 -14.63 10.14
N THR A 32 17.79 -13.75 10.39
CA THR A 32 18.64 -13.81 11.59
C THR A 32 18.41 -12.69 12.58
N GLN A 33 17.50 -11.74 12.30
CA GLN A 33 17.30 -10.55 13.15
C GLN A 33 15.88 -10.51 13.73
N ASN A 34 15.69 -11.17 14.87
CA ASN A 34 14.49 -11.00 15.72
C ASN A 34 14.62 -9.75 16.61
N LEU A 35 15.05 -8.63 16.04
CA LEU A 35 15.15 -7.38 16.79
C LEU A 35 13.76 -6.78 16.96
N ARG A 36 13.17 -6.92 18.14
CA ARG A 36 11.93 -6.23 18.52
C ARG A 36 12.30 -5.02 19.35
N LEU A 37 12.00 -3.83 18.83
CA LEU A 37 12.14 -2.56 19.56
C LEU A 37 10.74 -2.10 20.02
N PRO A 38 10.34 -2.36 21.28
CA PRO A 38 9.08 -1.86 21.80
C PRO A 38 9.21 -0.35 22.02
N VAL A 39 8.66 0.44 21.09
CA VAL A 39 8.68 1.92 21.19
C VAL A 39 7.76 2.41 22.30
N ILE A 40 6.64 1.71 22.50
CA ILE A 40 5.67 1.98 23.57
C ILE A 40 5.35 0.68 24.32
N GLY A 41 5.13 0.80 25.63
CA GLY A 41 4.68 -0.35 26.44
C GLY A 41 3.23 -0.72 26.15
N GLN A 42 2.87 -1.94 26.51
CA GLN A 42 1.53 -2.48 26.28
C GLN A 42 0.40 -1.61 26.87
N ASP A 43 0.60 -1.08 28.09
CA ASP A 43 -0.40 -0.22 28.74
C ASP A 43 -0.68 1.05 27.91
N LYS A 44 0.35 1.65 27.33
CA LYS A 44 0.19 2.83 26.45
C LYS A 44 -0.47 2.46 25.13
N ALA A 45 -0.14 1.31 24.57
CA ALA A 45 -0.79 0.81 23.36
C ALA A 45 -2.29 0.56 23.61
N MET A 46 -2.63 -0.06 24.73
CA MET A 46 -4.03 -0.24 25.15
C MET A 46 -4.74 1.08 25.40
N ALA A 47 -4.09 2.06 26.00
CA ALA A 47 -4.67 3.39 26.19
C ALA A 47 -4.98 4.09 24.85
N ILE A 48 -4.09 3.95 23.85
CA ILE A 48 -4.32 4.46 22.50
C ILE A 48 -5.49 3.74 21.83
N HIS A 49 -5.53 2.42 21.92
CA HIS A 49 -6.63 1.61 21.39
C HIS A 49 -7.98 2.01 22.01
N ASN A 50 -8.05 2.10 23.34
CA ASN A 50 -9.26 2.54 24.03
C ASN A 50 -9.66 3.98 23.64
N GLY A 51 -8.67 4.86 23.41
CA GLY A 51 -8.90 6.19 22.86
C GLY A 51 -9.52 6.15 21.47
N ALA A 52 -9.08 5.23 20.61
CA ALA A 52 -9.64 5.03 19.28
C ALA A 52 -11.09 4.52 19.34
N LEU A 53 -11.38 3.55 20.21
CA LEU A 53 -12.76 3.06 20.43
C LEU A 53 -13.68 4.18 20.89
N ARG A 54 -13.23 5.02 21.83
CA ARG A 54 -14.00 6.17 22.28
C ARG A 54 -14.23 7.20 21.17
N ILE A 55 -13.26 7.45 20.32
CA ILE A 55 -13.45 8.33 19.14
C ILE A 55 -14.56 7.77 18.25
N LEU A 56 -14.56 6.48 17.97
CA LEU A 56 -15.58 5.84 17.13
C LEU A 56 -16.96 5.84 17.78
N GLU A 57 -17.05 5.68 19.09
CA GLU A 57 -18.30 5.56 19.83
C GLU A 57 -18.89 6.95 20.18
N GLU A 58 -18.05 7.92 20.59
CA GLU A 58 -18.49 9.23 21.07
C GLU A 58 -18.56 10.28 19.96
N VAL A 59 -17.66 10.22 18.95
CA VAL A 59 -17.58 11.16 17.83
C VAL A 59 -18.06 10.52 16.53
N GLY A 60 -17.58 9.32 16.22
CA GLY A 60 -17.89 8.63 14.97
C GLY A 60 -17.01 9.04 13.80
N VAL A 61 -17.40 8.60 12.61
CA VAL A 61 -16.76 8.89 11.34
C VAL A 61 -17.78 9.36 10.30
N LYS A 62 -17.37 10.25 9.43
CA LYS A 62 -18.20 10.68 8.30
C LYS A 62 -18.01 9.69 7.14
N ILE A 63 -19.11 9.11 6.68
CA ILE A 63 -19.12 8.13 5.59
C ILE A 63 -19.89 8.73 4.42
N ASP A 64 -19.21 8.94 3.29
CA ASP A 64 -19.84 9.53 2.11
C ASP A 64 -20.66 8.50 1.31
N ASP A 65 -20.26 7.21 1.30
CA ASP A 65 -20.99 6.14 0.60
C ASP A 65 -22.34 5.84 1.28
N GLU A 66 -23.42 6.20 0.60
CA GLU A 66 -24.78 6.08 1.13
C GLU A 66 -25.18 4.65 1.43
N ALA A 67 -24.76 3.69 0.60
CA ALA A 67 -25.07 2.28 0.77
C ALA A 67 -24.40 1.72 2.05
N THR A 68 -23.12 2.03 2.25
CA THR A 68 -22.38 1.64 3.46
C THR A 68 -22.99 2.29 4.71
N ARG A 69 -23.30 3.59 4.63
CA ARG A 69 -23.92 4.32 5.76
C ARG A 69 -25.26 3.71 6.15
N LYS A 70 -26.10 3.42 5.17
CA LYS A 70 -27.42 2.81 5.39
C LYS A 70 -27.28 1.42 6.03
N ASP A 71 -26.38 0.60 5.53
CA ASP A 71 -26.14 -0.75 6.05
C ASP A 71 -25.66 -0.73 7.51
N LEU A 72 -24.72 0.16 7.85
CA LEU A 72 -24.24 0.36 9.21
C LEU A 72 -25.38 0.74 10.18
N LEU A 73 -26.27 1.64 9.77
CA LEU A 73 -27.38 2.12 10.59
C LEU A 73 -28.48 1.08 10.75
N GLU A 74 -28.83 0.37 9.69
CA GLU A 74 -29.97 -0.56 9.70
C GLU A 74 -29.62 -1.94 10.24
N ASN A 75 -28.39 -2.43 9.98
CA ASN A 75 -28.04 -3.83 10.22
C ASN A 75 -26.94 -4.04 11.28
N HIS A 76 -26.17 -2.99 11.62
CA HIS A 76 -24.99 -3.15 12.46
C HIS A 76 -25.03 -2.35 13.78
N GLY A 77 -26.19 -1.80 14.14
CA GLY A 77 -26.39 -1.11 15.43
C GLY A 77 -25.60 0.18 15.59
N CYS A 78 -25.11 0.76 14.49
CA CYS A 78 -24.51 2.08 14.50
C CYS A 78 -25.58 3.17 14.58
N CYS A 79 -25.21 4.36 15.05
CA CYS A 79 -26.10 5.51 15.14
C CYS A 79 -25.50 6.69 14.37
N ALA A 80 -26.35 7.60 13.87
CA ALA A 80 -25.89 8.86 13.33
C ALA A 80 -26.14 9.99 14.33
N ASP A 81 -25.18 10.89 14.48
CA ASP A 81 -25.38 12.13 15.22
C ASP A 81 -26.08 13.20 14.36
N GLU A 82 -26.32 14.39 14.94
CA GLU A 82 -27.00 15.51 14.27
C GLU A 82 -26.23 16.07 13.08
N ASP A 83 -24.88 15.90 13.07
CA ASP A 83 -23.98 16.35 12.00
C ASP A 83 -23.74 15.26 10.94
N GLY A 84 -24.32 14.05 11.11
CA GLY A 84 -24.24 12.92 10.19
C GLY A 84 -22.96 12.09 10.32
N TYR A 85 -22.27 12.17 11.45
CA TYR A 85 -21.22 11.23 11.80
C TYR A 85 -21.82 9.91 12.25
N ILE A 86 -21.25 8.81 11.78
CA ILE A 86 -21.69 7.46 12.14
C ILE A 86 -20.88 6.98 13.33
N GLN A 87 -21.54 6.86 14.46
CA GLN A 87 -20.97 6.32 15.68
C GLN A 87 -20.94 4.80 15.60
N ILE A 88 -19.76 4.22 15.79
CA ILE A 88 -19.52 2.78 15.69
C ILE A 88 -19.26 2.23 17.09
N PRO A 89 -20.14 1.39 17.63
CA PRO A 89 -19.96 0.80 18.95
C PRO A 89 -18.68 -0.05 19.05
N ALA A 90 -18.02 -0.05 20.20
CA ALA A 90 -16.81 -0.83 20.44
C ALA A 90 -17.04 -2.34 20.18
N GLU A 91 -18.25 -2.85 20.40
CA GLU A 91 -18.62 -4.24 20.10
C GLU A 91 -18.48 -4.54 18.59
N ARG A 92 -18.91 -3.64 17.72
CA ARG A 92 -18.77 -3.82 16.24
C ARG A 92 -17.31 -3.85 15.79
N VAL A 93 -16.49 -3.02 16.42
CA VAL A 93 -15.04 -3.06 16.20
C VAL A 93 -14.46 -4.41 16.66
N SER A 94 -14.88 -4.89 17.83
CA SER A 94 -14.44 -6.19 18.37
C SER A 94 -14.85 -7.36 17.45
N ASP A 95 -16.09 -7.34 16.94
CA ASP A 95 -16.57 -8.36 16.00
C ASP A 95 -15.74 -8.36 14.71
N ALA A 96 -15.50 -7.18 14.13
CA ALA A 96 -14.66 -7.05 12.94
C ALA A 96 -13.23 -7.57 13.18
N LEU A 97 -12.63 -7.20 14.32
CA LEU A 97 -11.29 -7.69 14.68
C LEU A 97 -11.24 -9.21 14.88
N SER A 98 -12.33 -9.82 15.30
CA SER A 98 -12.39 -11.28 15.49
C SER A 98 -12.43 -12.07 14.18
N THR A 99 -12.83 -11.43 13.08
CA THR A 99 -12.96 -12.04 11.75
C THR A 99 -11.84 -11.65 10.80
N ILE A 100 -11.10 -10.57 11.07
CA ILE A 100 -9.91 -10.19 10.30
C ILE A 100 -8.86 -11.31 10.41
N PRO A 101 -8.31 -11.80 9.29
CA PRO A 101 -7.27 -12.83 9.32
C PRO A 101 -6.06 -12.41 10.14
N ASP A 102 -5.50 -13.34 10.90
CA ASP A 102 -4.27 -13.15 11.71
C ASP A 102 -3.09 -12.62 10.90
N ARG A 103 -3.08 -12.92 9.60
CA ARG A 103 -1.99 -12.60 8.69
C ARG A 103 -2.50 -12.43 7.28
N VAL A 104 -1.79 -11.62 6.51
CA VAL A 104 -1.96 -11.51 5.07
C VAL A 104 -0.73 -12.11 4.39
N LEU A 105 -0.97 -12.95 3.39
CA LEU A 105 0.06 -13.55 2.55
C LEU A 105 0.02 -12.91 1.17
N LEU A 106 1.20 -12.52 0.66
CA LEU A 106 1.32 -12.13 -0.75
C LEU A 106 2.23 -13.13 -1.47
N HIS A 107 1.87 -13.44 -2.68
CA HIS A 107 2.57 -14.39 -3.53
C HIS A 107 3.11 -13.68 -4.78
N ASN A 108 4.23 -14.14 -5.29
CA ASN A 108 4.62 -13.76 -6.63
C ASN A 108 3.72 -14.50 -7.67
N ARG A 109 3.80 -14.11 -8.93
CA ARG A 109 2.97 -14.73 -9.98
C ARG A 109 3.28 -16.20 -10.29
N ASP A 110 4.39 -16.72 -9.77
CA ASP A 110 4.70 -18.16 -9.82
C ASP A 110 4.10 -18.93 -8.63
N GLY A 111 3.29 -18.28 -7.81
CA GLY A 111 2.63 -18.86 -6.63
C GLY A 111 3.54 -19.03 -5.41
N LYS A 112 4.76 -18.50 -5.45
CA LYS A 112 5.65 -18.53 -4.29
C LYS A 112 5.26 -17.43 -3.30
N GLN A 113 5.05 -17.80 -2.02
CA GLN A 113 4.85 -16.84 -0.94
C GLN A 113 6.09 -15.93 -0.78
N VAL A 114 5.86 -14.63 -0.78
CA VAL A 114 6.88 -13.58 -0.69
C VAL A 114 6.73 -12.78 0.61
N VAL A 115 5.50 -12.45 0.98
CA VAL A 115 5.18 -11.68 2.19
C VAL A 115 4.30 -12.51 3.12
N ASP A 116 4.59 -12.44 4.41
CA ASP A 116 3.75 -12.91 5.50
C ASP A 116 3.77 -11.84 6.59
N THR A 117 2.66 -11.16 6.81
CA THR A 117 2.57 -10.05 7.79
C THR A 117 2.74 -10.49 9.24
N ARG A 118 2.65 -11.79 9.52
CA ARG A 118 2.91 -12.38 10.84
C ARG A 118 4.37 -12.82 11.03
N SER A 119 5.17 -12.80 9.98
CA SER A 119 6.59 -13.13 10.02
C SER A 119 7.36 -12.12 10.88
N ASP A 120 8.42 -12.59 11.53
CA ASP A 120 9.41 -11.72 12.18
C ASP A 120 10.32 -11.00 11.15
N THR A 121 10.11 -11.24 9.87
CA THR A 121 10.87 -10.68 8.75
C THR A 121 10.12 -9.48 8.18
N ALA A 122 10.78 -8.32 8.11
CA ALA A 122 10.20 -7.15 7.43
C ALA A 122 10.14 -7.37 5.92
N ALA A 123 9.00 -7.03 5.31
CA ALA A 123 8.85 -6.92 3.86
C ALA A 123 9.01 -5.47 3.42
N TYR A 124 9.71 -5.26 2.31
CA TYR A 124 9.98 -3.92 1.78
C TYR A 124 9.25 -3.71 0.46
N CYS A 125 8.54 -2.59 0.38
CA CYS A 125 7.86 -2.12 -0.81
C CYS A 125 8.58 -0.92 -1.40
N ALA A 126 8.55 -0.76 -2.72
CA ALA A 126 8.98 0.48 -3.36
C ALA A 126 8.04 1.65 -2.99
N GLY A 127 8.50 2.89 -3.18
CA GLY A 127 7.65 4.07 -3.01
C GLY A 127 6.55 4.15 -4.07
N HIS A 128 5.49 4.92 -3.78
CA HIS A 128 4.31 5.06 -4.65
C HIS A 128 3.89 6.53 -4.82
N ASN A 129 3.02 6.78 -5.80
CA ASN A 129 2.32 8.05 -6.04
C ASN A 129 3.23 9.26 -6.28
N CYS A 130 4.33 9.08 -6.99
CA CYS A 130 5.14 10.20 -7.45
C CYS A 130 4.44 10.90 -8.63
N VAL A 131 4.13 12.18 -8.48
CA VAL A 131 3.54 12.99 -9.56
C VAL A 131 4.56 13.23 -10.67
N ASN A 132 5.83 13.38 -10.29
CA ASN A 132 6.92 13.63 -11.21
C ASN A 132 8.04 12.60 -11.04
N VAL A 133 8.75 12.37 -12.12
CA VAL A 133 9.91 11.48 -12.19
C VAL A 133 11.16 12.32 -12.51
N LEU A 134 12.21 12.09 -11.74
CA LEU A 134 13.53 12.63 -12.09
C LEU A 134 14.14 11.73 -13.18
N ASP A 135 14.24 12.25 -14.40
CA ASP A 135 14.85 11.51 -15.51
C ASP A 135 16.34 11.30 -15.23
N HIS A 136 16.73 10.05 -15.05
CA HIS A 136 18.11 9.68 -14.71
C HIS A 136 19.13 9.97 -15.81
N ARG A 137 18.70 10.24 -17.04
CA ARG A 137 19.56 10.53 -18.18
C ARG A 137 19.81 12.01 -18.34
N THR A 138 18.77 12.83 -18.15
CA THR A 138 18.83 14.28 -18.36
C THR A 138 18.99 15.06 -17.06
N GLY A 139 18.56 14.49 -15.91
CA GLY A 139 18.45 15.17 -14.63
C GLY A 139 17.25 16.11 -14.55
N GLU A 140 16.33 16.07 -15.51
CA GLU A 140 15.13 16.90 -15.52
C GLU A 140 13.99 16.27 -14.73
N LEU A 141 13.23 17.08 -14.01
CA LEU A 141 12.01 16.69 -13.36
C LEU A 141 10.85 16.82 -14.37
N ARG A 142 10.18 15.71 -14.66
CA ARG A 142 9.07 15.67 -15.62
C ARG A 142 7.92 14.80 -15.15
N PRO A 143 6.71 14.95 -15.70
CA PRO A 143 5.62 13.99 -15.48
C PRO A 143 6.04 12.56 -15.84
N GLY A 144 5.47 11.58 -15.11
CA GLY A 144 5.71 10.17 -15.37
C GLY A 144 5.07 9.71 -16.69
N VAL A 145 5.68 8.73 -17.33
CA VAL A 145 5.16 8.04 -18.51
C VAL A 145 5.11 6.53 -18.26
N LEU A 146 4.36 5.80 -19.07
CA LEU A 146 4.16 4.36 -18.89
C LEU A 146 5.50 3.58 -18.85
N GLN A 147 6.49 4.03 -19.63
CA GLN A 147 7.81 3.42 -19.62
C GLN A 147 8.54 3.57 -18.27
N ASP A 148 8.26 4.61 -17.48
CA ASP A 148 8.86 4.76 -16.15
C ASP A 148 8.34 3.70 -15.18
N LEU A 149 7.06 3.33 -15.27
CA LEU A 149 6.49 2.25 -14.47
C LEU A 149 7.13 0.90 -14.84
N ALA A 150 7.27 0.62 -16.13
CA ALA A 150 7.96 -0.57 -16.62
C ALA A 150 9.43 -0.63 -16.14
N ASN A 151 10.14 0.49 -16.17
CA ASN A 151 11.52 0.59 -15.71
C ASN A 151 11.61 0.37 -14.19
N THR A 152 10.69 0.97 -13.42
CA THR A 152 10.64 0.78 -11.97
C THR A 152 10.38 -0.68 -11.61
N ALA A 153 9.47 -1.34 -12.30
CA ALA A 153 9.20 -2.76 -12.10
C ALA A 153 10.43 -3.63 -12.37
N LYS A 154 11.20 -3.34 -13.44
CA LYS A 154 12.48 -4.02 -13.72
C LYS A 154 13.52 -3.81 -12.62
N VAL A 155 13.62 -2.59 -12.09
CA VAL A 155 14.54 -2.30 -10.99
C VAL A 155 14.11 -3.06 -9.73
N CYS A 156 12.82 -3.06 -9.41
CA CYS A 156 12.29 -3.83 -8.28
C CYS A 156 12.56 -5.33 -8.45
N GLU A 157 12.38 -5.89 -9.66
CA GLU A 157 12.67 -7.29 -9.95
C GLU A 157 14.14 -7.64 -9.69
N ALA A 158 15.05 -6.77 -10.12
CA ALA A 158 16.50 -6.99 -9.98
C ALA A 158 17.00 -6.82 -8.53
N LEU A 159 16.23 -6.17 -7.65
CA LEU A 159 16.67 -5.89 -6.28
C LEU A 159 16.14 -6.97 -5.32
N PRO A 160 17.00 -7.82 -4.74
CA PRO A 160 16.59 -8.97 -3.92
C PRO A 160 15.93 -8.57 -2.59
N HIS A 161 16.11 -7.33 -2.15
CA HIS A 161 15.58 -6.81 -0.89
C HIS A 161 14.31 -5.96 -1.03
N LEU A 162 13.79 -5.80 -2.23
CA LEU A 162 12.45 -5.31 -2.46
C LEU A 162 11.52 -6.51 -2.67
N ASP A 163 10.56 -6.68 -1.78
CA ASP A 163 9.64 -7.82 -1.81
C ASP A 163 8.41 -7.52 -2.67
N VAL A 164 7.98 -6.27 -2.69
CA VAL A 164 6.79 -5.78 -3.38
C VAL A 164 7.17 -4.62 -4.31
N ALA A 165 6.80 -4.70 -5.58
CA ALA A 165 6.86 -3.57 -6.49
C ALA A 165 5.69 -2.63 -6.22
N CYS A 166 5.85 -1.33 -6.51
CA CYS A 166 4.75 -0.40 -6.36
C CYS A 166 4.60 0.50 -7.59
N SER A 167 3.37 0.91 -7.89
CA SER A 167 3.12 1.88 -8.95
C SER A 167 3.70 3.23 -8.55
N LEU A 168 4.84 3.57 -9.15
CA LEU A 168 5.61 4.75 -8.76
C LEU A 168 4.90 6.06 -9.09
N GLY A 169 4.01 6.07 -10.09
CA GLY A 169 3.34 7.29 -10.52
C GLY A 169 2.19 7.02 -11.48
N TYR A 170 1.65 8.09 -11.98
CA TYR A 170 0.55 8.07 -12.96
C TYR A 170 1.12 8.43 -14.33
N PRO A 171 1.02 7.55 -15.34
CA PRO A 171 1.51 7.85 -16.68
C PRO A 171 0.62 8.89 -17.36
N THR A 172 1.24 9.92 -17.95
CA THR A 172 0.54 11.01 -18.62
C THR A 172 0.45 10.82 -20.14
N ASP A 173 1.04 9.74 -20.65
CA ASP A 173 1.11 9.40 -22.07
C ASP A 173 0.10 8.33 -22.50
N VAL A 174 -0.86 8.00 -21.63
CA VAL A 174 -1.96 7.08 -21.92
C VAL A 174 -3.32 7.75 -21.64
N PRO A 175 -4.41 7.36 -22.34
CA PRO A 175 -5.75 7.86 -22.05
C PRO A 175 -6.15 7.59 -20.59
N ALA A 176 -6.89 8.51 -19.97
CA ALA A 176 -7.25 8.42 -18.56
C ALA A 176 -8.10 7.17 -18.21
N GLU A 177 -8.92 6.70 -19.15
CA GLU A 177 -9.72 5.50 -19.03
C GLU A 177 -8.90 4.21 -19.08
N GLU A 178 -7.73 4.22 -19.74
CA GLU A 178 -6.85 3.06 -19.86
C GLU A 178 -5.68 3.09 -18.85
N GLU A 179 -5.49 4.20 -18.16
CA GLU A 179 -4.34 4.46 -17.30
C GLU A 179 -4.10 3.34 -16.28
N ALA A 180 -5.13 2.95 -15.52
CA ALA A 180 -5.01 1.95 -14.47
C ALA A 180 -4.61 0.57 -15.03
N ARG A 181 -5.27 0.14 -16.11
CA ARG A 181 -5.00 -1.15 -16.77
C ARG A 181 -3.62 -1.16 -17.46
N SER A 182 -3.27 -0.08 -18.14
CA SER A 182 -1.98 0.04 -18.80
C SER A 182 -0.83 0.05 -17.80
N SER A 183 -0.99 0.77 -16.69
CA SER A 183 0.01 0.84 -15.62
C SER A 183 0.30 -0.54 -15.01
N VAL A 184 -0.73 -1.25 -14.57
CA VAL A 184 -0.52 -2.57 -13.96
C VAL A 184 0.02 -3.57 -14.96
N ASN A 185 -0.41 -3.54 -16.22
CA ASN A 185 0.10 -4.43 -17.26
C ASN A 185 1.58 -4.16 -17.55
N ALA A 186 1.98 -2.89 -17.68
CA ALA A 186 3.39 -2.52 -17.87
C ALA A 186 4.27 -2.99 -16.71
N MET A 187 3.76 -2.95 -15.48
CA MET A 187 4.48 -3.48 -14.33
C MET A 187 4.54 -5.02 -14.37
N MET A 188 3.43 -5.68 -14.59
CA MET A 188 3.36 -7.15 -14.63
C MET A 188 4.21 -7.77 -15.75
N ASP A 189 4.41 -7.06 -16.85
CA ASP A 189 5.31 -7.50 -17.93
C ASP A 189 6.79 -7.46 -17.53
N ASN A 190 7.14 -6.76 -16.45
CA ASN A 190 8.52 -6.47 -16.07
C ASN A 190 8.90 -6.95 -14.65
N THR A 191 7.97 -7.51 -13.88
CA THR A 191 8.23 -8.16 -12.58
C THR A 191 7.25 -9.28 -12.33
N ILE A 192 7.69 -10.35 -11.65
CA ILE A 192 6.80 -11.38 -11.11
C ILE A 192 6.44 -11.12 -9.65
N LYS A 193 7.06 -10.14 -9.00
CA LYS A 193 6.80 -9.78 -7.60
C LYS A 193 5.37 -9.27 -7.42
N PRO A 194 4.81 -9.36 -6.21
CA PRO A 194 3.54 -8.71 -5.89
C PRO A 194 3.59 -7.22 -6.21
N ILE A 195 2.46 -6.67 -6.61
CA ILE A 195 2.35 -5.24 -6.96
C ILE A 195 1.41 -4.55 -5.98
N ALA A 196 1.92 -3.57 -5.24
CA ALA A 196 1.11 -2.63 -4.51
C ALA A 196 0.70 -1.47 -5.43
N PHE A 197 -0.55 -1.06 -5.36
CA PHE A 197 -1.08 0.01 -6.20
C PHE A 197 -2.05 0.89 -5.41
N THR A 198 -2.28 2.09 -5.94
CA THR A 198 -3.42 2.93 -5.57
C THR A 198 -4.27 3.17 -6.79
N ALA A 199 -5.58 3.25 -6.59
CA ALA A 199 -6.52 3.61 -7.63
C ALA A 199 -7.29 4.87 -7.22
N HIS A 200 -7.77 5.65 -8.20
CA HIS A 200 -8.57 6.83 -7.93
C HIS A 200 -10.00 6.49 -7.48
N ASP A 201 -10.52 5.37 -7.96
CA ASP A 201 -11.89 4.93 -7.70
C ASP A 201 -12.00 3.39 -7.75
N GLU A 202 -13.18 2.88 -7.42
CA GLU A 202 -13.48 1.45 -7.46
C GLU A 202 -13.35 0.87 -8.88
N ILE A 203 -13.76 1.60 -9.92
CA ILE A 203 -13.74 1.13 -11.32
C ILE A 203 -12.30 0.86 -11.75
N LYS A 204 -11.39 1.80 -11.43
CA LYS A 204 -9.96 1.64 -11.71
C LYS A 204 -9.33 0.54 -10.88
N ALA A 205 -9.69 0.44 -9.60
CA ALA A 205 -9.23 -0.67 -8.74
C ALA A 205 -9.68 -2.02 -9.32
N GLN A 206 -10.93 -2.14 -9.73
CA GLN A 206 -11.47 -3.34 -10.36
C GLN A 206 -10.74 -3.66 -11.67
N ALA A 207 -10.43 -2.67 -12.50
CA ALA A 207 -9.68 -2.88 -13.74
C ALA A 207 -8.25 -3.40 -13.49
N ILE A 208 -7.59 -2.92 -12.42
CA ILE A 208 -6.27 -3.42 -11.98
C ILE A 208 -6.38 -4.88 -11.53
N TRP A 209 -7.31 -5.17 -10.63
CA TRP A 209 -7.54 -6.53 -10.14
C TRP A 209 -7.93 -7.50 -11.25
N GLN A 210 -8.77 -7.06 -12.20
CA GLN A 210 -9.15 -7.84 -13.38
C GLN A 210 -7.91 -8.20 -14.22
N SER A 211 -7.00 -7.23 -14.45
CA SER A 211 -5.76 -7.49 -15.19
C SER A 211 -4.84 -8.49 -14.47
N MET A 212 -4.80 -8.44 -13.13
CA MET A 212 -4.05 -9.42 -12.33
C MET A 212 -4.71 -10.81 -12.41
N ALA A 213 -6.03 -10.88 -12.26
CA ALA A 213 -6.80 -12.12 -12.34
C ALA A 213 -6.61 -12.83 -13.69
N GLU A 214 -6.67 -12.10 -14.79
CA GLU A 214 -6.44 -12.64 -16.16
C GLU A 214 -5.07 -13.32 -16.29
N ARG A 215 -4.06 -12.87 -15.54
CA ARG A 215 -2.68 -13.39 -15.61
C ARG A 215 -2.40 -14.56 -14.68
N VAL A 216 -3.25 -14.79 -13.69
CA VAL A 216 -3.06 -15.85 -12.69
C VAL A 216 -4.12 -16.96 -12.75
N GLY A 217 -5.02 -16.90 -13.73
CA GLY A 217 -6.03 -17.95 -13.94
C GLY A 217 -7.43 -17.63 -13.42
N GLY A 218 -7.71 -16.37 -13.12
CA GLY A 218 -9.04 -15.87 -12.74
C GLY A 218 -9.14 -15.36 -11.32
N TRP A 219 -10.29 -14.80 -10.97
CA TRP A 219 -10.54 -14.18 -9.66
C TRP A 219 -10.35 -15.13 -8.48
N GLN A 220 -10.80 -16.39 -8.60
CA GLN A 220 -10.62 -17.37 -7.54
C GLN A 220 -9.15 -17.66 -7.27
N ALA A 221 -8.36 -17.88 -8.33
CA ALA A 221 -6.92 -18.11 -8.19
C ALA A 221 -6.18 -16.90 -7.60
N LEU A 222 -6.63 -15.68 -7.96
CA LEU A 222 -6.10 -14.44 -7.41
C LEU A 222 -6.43 -14.31 -5.90
N GLY A 223 -7.65 -14.66 -5.48
CA GLY A 223 -8.06 -14.65 -4.07
C GLY A 223 -7.33 -15.70 -3.23
N ASP A 224 -7.05 -16.88 -3.81
CA ASP A 224 -6.32 -17.95 -3.13
C ASP A 224 -4.82 -17.66 -2.97
N THR A 225 -4.23 -16.97 -3.94
CA THR A 225 -2.80 -16.60 -3.96
C THR A 225 -2.60 -15.16 -4.41
N PRO A 226 -2.97 -14.17 -3.56
CA PRO A 226 -2.92 -12.76 -3.94
C PRO A 226 -1.51 -12.32 -4.35
N CYS A 227 -1.41 -11.74 -5.55
CA CYS A 227 -0.19 -11.14 -6.07
C CYS A 227 -0.28 -9.61 -6.18
N GLY A 228 -1.26 -9.02 -5.54
CA GLY A 228 -1.49 -7.58 -5.49
C GLY A 228 -1.85 -7.10 -4.09
N LEU A 229 -1.77 -5.79 -3.88
CA LEU A 229 -2.11 -5.12 -2.63
C LEU A 229 -2.68 -3.75 -2.96
N ASP A 230 -3.95 -3.51 -2.62
CA ASP A 230 -4.57 -2.20 -2.80
C ASP A 230 -4.25 -1.28 -1.64
N LEU A 231 -3.66 -0.12 -1.93
CA LEU A 231 -3.30 0.91 -0.96
C LEU A 231 -4.36 2.02 -0.99
N THR A 232 -5.13 2.15 0.06
CA THR A 232 -6.18 3.17 0.18
C THR A 232 -6.21 3.74 1.58
N GLY A 233 -6.93 4.83 1.80
CA GLY A 233 -7.01 5.43 3.13
C GLY A 233 -8.07 6.50 3.25
N PRO A 234 -8.46 6.83 4.49
CA PRO A 234 -9.42 7.88 4.78
C PRO A 234 -8.85 9.28 4.50
N VAL A 235 -9.73 10.24 4.37
CA VAL A 235 -9.40 11.66 4.36
C VAL A 235 -9.50 12.16 5.79
N SER A 236 -8.36 12.30 6.46
CA SER A 236 -8.32 12.75 7.85
C SER A 236 -8.72 14.24 7.97
N PRO A 237 -9.47 14.63 9.01
CA PRO A 237 -9.89 13.80 10.14
C PRO A 237 -11.20 13.04 9.90
N LEU A 238 -11.24 11.79 10.29
CA LEU A 238 -12.43 10.95 10.50
C LEU A 238 -13.40 10.90 9.30
N LYS A 239 -12.92 11.01 8.06
CA LYS A 239 -13.77 10.98 6.87
C LYS A 239 -13.40 9.79 5.97
N LEU A 240 -14.37 8.91 5.74
CA LEU A 240 -14.30 7.78 4.83
C LEU A 240 -15.11 8.11 3.56
N GLY A 241 -14.40 8.40 2.48
CA GLY A 241 -15.02 8.72 1.19
C GLY A 241 -15.63 7.50 0.50
N ASP A 242 -16.47 7.72 -0.50
CA ASP A 242 -17.10 6.69 -1.33
C ASP A 242 -16.07 5.69 -1.84
N GLU A 243 -15.01 6.22 -2.42
CA GLU A 243 -13.94 5.44 -3.07
C GLU A 243 -13.29 4.46 -2.10
N LEU A 244 -12.99 4.93 -0.87
CA LEU A 244 -12.44 4.08 0.17
C LEU A 244 -13.41 2.95 0.53
N CYS A 245 -14.68 3.30 0.79
CA CYS A 245 -15.69 2.32 1.21
C CYS A 245 -15.86 1.22 0.15
N ARG A 246 -15.99 1.62 -1.11
CA ARG A 246 -16.19 0.67 -2.23
C ARG A 246 -14.97 -0.19 -2.50
N ARG A 247 -13.77 0.36 -2.39
CA ARG A 247 -12.52 -0.41 -2.56
C ARG A 247 -12.31 -1.41 -1.43
N LEU A 248 -12.62 -1.04 -0.18
CA LEU A 248 -12.61 -1.98 0.95
C LEU A 248 -13.58 -3.14 0.73
N GLN A 249 -14.81 -2.84 0.27
CA GLN A 249 -15.81 -3.86 -0.02
C GLN A 249 -15.43 -4.73 -1.22
N LEU A 250 -14.83 -4.15 -2.27
CA LEU A 250 -14.31 -4.89 -3.42
C LEU A 250 -13.26 -5.91 -2.98
N GLY A 251 -12.30 -5.48 -2.14
CA GLY A 251 -11.29 -6.35 -1.57
C GLY A 251 -11.90 -7.49 -0.77
N ALA A 252 -12.79 -7.18 0.18
CA ALA A 252 -13.46 -8.15 1.03
C ALA A 252 -14.19 -9.23 0.23
N ARG A 253 -15.06 -8.82 -0.71
CA ARG A 253 -15.88 -9.75 -1.52
C ARG A 253 -15.07 -10.68 -2.43
N ASN A 254 -13.81 -10.36 -2.70
CA ASN A 254 -12.95 -11.13 -3.59
C ASN A 254 -11.74 -11.75 -2.87
N ASN A 255 -11.71 -11.70 -1.55
CA ASN A 255 -10.58 -12.19 -0.73
C ASN A 255 -9.23 -11.58 -1.18
N LEU A 256 -9.22 -10.26 -1.40
CA LEU A 256 -8.05 -9.52 -1.85
C LEU A 256 -7.54 -8.59 -0.76
N PRO A 257 -6.22 -8.51 -0.55
CA PRO A 257 -5.65 -7.71 0.51
C PRO A 257 -5.75 -6.22 0.20
N VAL A 258 -6.20 -5.46 1.20
CA VAL A 258 -6.29 -4.00 1.17
C VAL A 258 -5.58 -3.42 2.38
N VAL A 259 -4.81 -2.37 2.19
CA VAL A 259 -4.23 -1.57 3.28
C VAL A 259 -5.05 -0.30 3.42
N CYS A 260 -5.73 -0.17 4.55
CA CYS A 260 -6.38 1.08 4.95
C CYS A 260 -5.42 1.87 5.82
N TYR A 261 -4.83 2.94 5.28
CA TYR A 261 -3.84 3.73 6.01
C TYR A 261 -4.20 5.22 6.03
N PRO A 262 -4.42 5.80 7.21
CA PRO A 262 -4.59 7.23 7.36
C PRO A 262 -3.26 7.98 7.26
N ALA A 263 -3.26 9.15 6.62
CA ALA A 263 -2.11 10.03 6.52
C ALA A 263 -2.36 11.30 7.34
N ILE A 264 -2.09 11.23 8.65
CA ILE A 264 -2.40 12.30 9.58
C ILE A 264 -1.17 13.17 9.85
N PHE A 265 -1.28 14.46 9.57
CA PHE A 265 -0.28 15.46 9.92
C PHE A 265 -0.64 16.09 11.26
N PRO A 266 0.22 15.96 12.31
CA PRO A 266 -0.03 16.57 13.62
C PRO A 266 -0.28 18.09 13.52
N GLY A 267 -1.34 18.57 14.15
CA GLY A 267 -1.73 19.98 14.15
C GLY A 267 -2.35 20.50 12.86
N MET A 268 -2.49 19.66 11.81
CA MET A 268 -3.15 20.02 10.56
C MET A 268 -4.43 19.20 10.35
N ALA A 269 -4.29 17.89 10.23
CA ALA A 269 -5.39 16.95 10.02
C ALA A 269 -5.69 16.09 11.26
N GLY A 270 -5.02 16.36 12.36
CA GLY A 270 -5.18 15.65 13.63
C GLY A 270 -4.62 16.41 14.82
N PRO A 271 -4.74 15.84 16.02
CA PRO A 271 -4.23 16.42 17.24
C PRO A 271 -2.73 16.74 17.18
N ILE A 272 -2.28 17.72 17.98
CA ILE A 272 -0.86 18.08 18.03
C ILE A 272 -0.02 17.04 18.80
N THR A 273 -0.63 16.26 19.68
CA THR A 273 0.05 15.25 20.47
C THR A 273 0.17 13.92 19.71
N MET A 274 1.32 13.25 19.82
CA MET A 274 1.52 11.95 19.18
C MET A 274 0.49 10.91 19.62
N ALA A 275 0.14 10.87 20.90
CA ALA A 275 -0.87 9.94 21.40
C ALA A 275 -2.24 10.19 20.77
N GLY A 276 -2.63 11.45 20.60
CA GLY A 276 -3.87 11.83 19.93
C GLY A 276 -3.87 11.45 18.44
N VAL A 277 -2.76 11.69 17.73
CA VAL A 277 -2.59 11.27 16.32
C VAL A 277 -2.72 9.76 16.19
N LEU A 278 -2.06 8.99 17.07
CA LEU A 278 -2.13 7.53 17.05
C LEU A 278 -3.54 7.02 17.35
N ALA A 279 -4.25 7.64 18.30
CA ALA A 279 -5.64 7.28 18.61
C ALA A 279 -6.58 7.56 17.43
N GLN A 280 -6.45 8.73 16.79
CA GLN A 280 -7.23 9.05 15.60
C GLN A 280 -6.90 8.13 14.43
N SER A 281 -5.61 7.89 14.18
CA SER A 281 -5.17 6.96 13.13
C SER A 281 -5.73 5.55 13.34
N ALA A 282 -5.68 5.06 14.58
CA ALA A 282 -6.27 3.78 14.92
C ALA A 282 -7.79 3.77 14.72
N ALA A 283 -8.51 4.84 15.10
CA ALA A 283 -9.95 4.95 14.88
C ALA A 283 -10.32 4.89 13.41
N GLU A 284 -9.64 5.67 12.57
CA GLU A 284 -9.86 5.68 11.11
C GLU A 284 -9.57 4.31 10.48
N THR A 285 -8.49 3.63 10.90
CA THR A 285 -8.15 2.29 10.42
C THR A 285 -9.17 1.25 10.87
N LEU A 286 -9.60 1.29 12.14
CA LEU A 286 -10.60 0.38 12.69
C LEU A 286 -11.96 0.55 12.01
N ALA A 287 -12.38 1.79 11.73
CA ALA A 287 -13.59 2.05 10.95
C ALA A 287 -13.52 1.41 9.54
N GLY A 288 -12.37 1.54 8.87
CA GLY A 288 -12.13 0.86 7.59
C GLY A 288 -12.20 -0.67 7.74
N GLY A 289 -11.64 -1.22 8.82
CA GLY A 289 -11.74 -2.65 9.14
C GLY A 289 -13.19 -3.12 9.35
N VAL A 290 -14.01 -2.34 10.03
CA VAL A 290 -15.46 -2.63 10.20
C VAL A 290 -16.14 -2.67 8.83
N ILE A 291 -15.94 -1.66 7.97
CA ILE A 291 -16.55 -1.61 6.62
C ILE A 291 -16.12 -2.81 5.77
N HIS A 292 -14.85 -3.21 5.85
CA HIS A 292 -14.34 -4.37 5.14
C HIS A 292 -15.04 -5.66 5.62
N GLN A 293 -15.09 -5.89 6.95
CA GLN A 293 -15.57 -7.13 7.50
C GLN A 293 -17.10 -7.29 7.46
N ILE A 294 -17.86 -6.20 7.45
CA ILE A 294 -19.32 -6.30 7.22
C ILE A 294 -19.65 -6.65 5.76
N ALA A 295 -18.78 -6.31 4.81
CA ALA A 295 -18.99 -6.64 3.41
C ALA A 295 -18.75 -8.13 3.10
N ALA A 296 -17.74 -8.72 3.72
CA ALA A 296 -17.46 -10.15 3.70
C ALA A 296 -16.49 -10.47 4.87
N PRO A 297 -16.93 -11.20 5.90
CA PRO A 297 -16.07 -11.61 7.00
C PRO A 297 -14.95 -12.56 6.56
N GLY A 298 -13.74 -12.37 7.05
CA GLY A 298 -12.58 -13.25 6.84
C GLY A 298 -11.51 -12.68 5.91
#